data_f498fcc951df1058127463cd01ed388f
#
_entry.id   f498fcc951df1058127463cd01ed388f
#
_cell.length_a   1.000
_cell.length_b   1.000
_cell.length_c   1.000
_cell.angle_alpha   90.00
_cell.angle_beta   90.00
_cell.angle_gamma   90.00
#
_symmetry.space_group_name_H-M   'P 1'
#
loop_
_entity.id
_entity.type
_entity.pdbx_description
1 polymer ?
#
loop_
_entity_poly.entity_id
_entity_poly.type
_entity_poly.pdbx_seq_one_letter_code
_entity_poly.pdbx_strand_id
1 'polypeptide(L)'
;MAEFPTPTDGIVLTHFIVSDDVERSRRFYSGVLGGEVVMEGEPTIVALANSWIIINVGGPPTDDKPTVTLVTPSAPDRVSSFLNLRVADIHAVYERWSARGAEFLTPPTDRGRELRCYIRDPDGHLIEVGQTTPVNPTETEETRNAR
;
A
#
# COMPACT_ATOMS: atom_id res chain seq x y z
N MET A 1 -17.13 -1.18 -5.55
CA MET A 1 -15.85 -0.76 -6.19
C MET A 1 -15.18 -1.93 -6.90
N ALA A 2 -15.96 -2.87 -7.42
CA ALA A 2 -15.39 -4.11 -7.97
C ALA A 2 -14.81 -3.97 -9.39
N GLU A 3 -15.27 -3.02 -10.19
CA GLU A 3 -14.80 -2.87 -11.56
C GLU A 3 -13.61 -1.91 -11.66
N PHE A 4 -12.69 -2.21 -12.59
CA PHE A 4 -11.61 -1.28 -12.90
C PHE A 4 -12.19 -0.03 -13.59
N PRO A 5 -11.79 1.18 -13.15
CA PRO A 5 -12.43 2.40 -13.61
C PRO A 5 -12.14 2.73 -15.09
N THR A 6 -13.16 3.20 -15.77
CA THR A 6 -13.07 3.78 -17.12
C THR A 6 -13.73 5.17 -17.11
N PRO A 7 -13.05 6.19 -16.51
CA PRO A 7 -13.66 7.49 -16.33
C PRO A 7 -13.96 8.15 -17.68
N THR A 8 -15.15 8.74 -17.77
CA THR A 8 -15.55 9.57 -18.92
C THR A 8 -15.33 11.05 -18.66
N ASP A 9 -14.98 11.41 -17.43
CA ASP A 9 -14.67 12.76 -17.00
C ASP A 9 -13.69 12.69 -15.83
N GLY A 10 -12.79 13.66 -15.74
CA GLY A 10 -11.83 13.76 -14.65
C GLY A 10 -10.73 12.69 -14.67
N ILE A 11 -10.19 12.40 -13.50
CA ILE A 11 -9.04 11.51 -13.29
C ILE A 11 -9.37 10.54 -12.16
N VAL A 12 -9.01 9.28 -12.32
CA VAL A 12 -9.03 8.28 -11.25
C VAL A 12 -7.60 7.84 -10.98
N LEU A 13 -7.21 7.85 -9.72
CA LEU A 13 -5.88 7.41 -9.30
C LEU A 13 -5.88 5.91 -9.05
N THR A 14 -4.94 5.23 -9.69
CA THR A 14 -4.63 3.82 -9.42
C THR A 14 -3.13 3.70 -9.14
N HIS A 15 -2.69 2.57 -8.62
CA HIS A 15 -1.29 2.35 -8.30
C HIS A 15 -0.80 1.06 -8.94
N PHE A 16 0.29 1.16 -9.69
CA PHE A 16 0.93 0.03 -10.34
C PHE A 16 2.12 -0.44 -9.51
N ILE A 17 2.21 -1.75 -9.27
CA ILE A 17 3.37 -2.36 -8.64
C ILE A 17 3.93 -3.47 -9.53
N VAL A 18 5.25 -3.61 -9.51
CA VAL A 18 5.95 -4.71 -10.18
C VAL A 18 6.08 -5.87 -9.21
N SER A 19 5.77 -7.07 -9.68
CA SER A 19 5.86 -8.30 -8.91
C SER A 19 6.65 -9.36 -9.67
N ASP A 20 7.50 -10.09 -8.96
CA ASP A 20 8.21 -11.25 -9.52
C ASP A 20 7.33 -12.51 -9.52
N ASP A 21 6.23 -12.49 -8.75
CA ASP A 21 5.25 -13.56 -8.66
C ASP A 21 3.87 -12.93 -8.44
N VAL A 22 3.16 -12.68 -9.54
CA VAL A 22 1.87 -11.97 -9.53
C VAL A 22 0.83 -12.71 -8.69
N GLU A 23 0.81 -14.04 -8.73
CA GLU A 23 -0.12 -14.85 -7.96
C GLU A 23 0.14 -14.72 -6.44
N ARG A 24 1.39 -14.69 -6.02
CA ARG A 24 1.77 -14.45 -4.63
C ARG A 24 1.31 -13.06 -4.17
N SER A 25 1.51 -12.05 -4.99
CA SER A 25 1.04 -10.68 -4.70
C SER A 25 -0.48 -10.60 -4.65
N ARG A 26 -1.18 -11.29 -5.54
CA ARG A 26 -2.65 -11.38 -5.49
C ARG A 26 -3.11 -11.93 -4.15
N ARG A 27 -2.52 -13.01 -3.68
CA ARG A 27 -2.87 -13.59 -2.38
C ARG A 27 -2.61 -12.63 -1.21
N PHE A 28 -1.54 -11.84 -1.29
CA PHE A 28 -1.24 -10.85 -0.25
C PHE A 28 -2.27 -9.71 -0.25
N TYR A 29 -2.48 -9.05 -1.38
CA TYR A 29 -3.37 -7.89 -1.45
C TYR A 29 -4.84 -8.25 -1.23
N SER A 30 -5.27 -9.44 -1.62
CA SER A 30 -6.63 -9.90 -1.36
C SER A 30 -6.77 -10.64 -0.02
N GLY A 31 -5.90 -11.62 0.26
CA GLY A 31 -6.02 -12.48 1.43
C GLY A 31 -5.55 -11.86 2.73
N VAL A 32 -4.49 -11.05 2.71
CA VAL A 32 -3.96 -10.38 3.90
C VAL A 32 -4.60 -9.01 4.09
N LEU A 33 -4.54 -8.14 3.06
CA LEU A 33 -5.05 -6.78 3.15
C LEU A 33 -6.57 -6.68 2.94
N GLY A 34 -7.21 -7.73 2.42
CA GLY A 34 -8.66 -7.78 2.27
C GLY A 34 -9.19 -7.12 1.01
N GLY A 35 -8.36 -6.89 0.00
CA GLY A 35 -8.81 -6.35 -1.27
C GLY A 35 -9.63 -7.35 -2.08
N GLU A 36 -10.39 -6.84 -3.04
CA GLU A 36 -11.21 -7.64 -3.94
C GLU A 36 -10.52 -7.79 -5.29
N VAL A 37 -10.31 -9.03 -5.74
CA VAL A 37 -9.73 -9.30 -7.06
C VAL A 37 -10.76 -8.96 -8.13
N VAL A 38 -10.44 -8.02 -9.01
CA VAL A 38 -11.33 -7.61 -10.11
C VAL A 38 -10.84 -8.13 -11.47
N MET A 39 -9.56 -8.50 -11.54
CA MET A 39 -8.98 -9.14 -12.73
C MET A 39 -7.87 -10.09 -12.31
N GLU A 40 -7.90 -11.31 -12.80
CA GLU A 40 -6.85 -12.30 -12.57
C GLU A 40 -5.91 -12.36 -13.77
N GLY A 41 -4.70 -12.87 -13.54
CA GLY A 41 -3.69 -13.06 -14.58
C GLY A 41 -2.62 -11.97 -14.56
N GLU A 42 -2.14 -11.61 -15.72
CA GLU A 42 -1.11 -10.58 -15.91
C GLU A 42 -1.61 -9.51 -16.89
N PRO A 43 -2.04 -8.34 -16.38
CA PRO A 43 -1.99 -7.93 -14.98
C PRO A 43 -3.10 -8.55 -14.13
N THR A 44 -2.84 -8.66 -12.84
CA THR A 44 -3.87 -8.84 -11.82
C THR A 44 -4.24 -7.46 -11.26
N ILE A 45 -5.52 -7.25 -10.98
CA ILE A 45 -6.00 -6.00 -10.40
C ILE A 45 -6.81 -6.30 -9.15
N VAL A 46 -6.45 -5.63 -8.06
CA VAL A 46 -7.13 -5.76 -6.77
C VAL A 46 -7.69 -4.41 -6.37
N ALA A 47 -9.00 -4.34 -6.17
CA ALA A 47 -9.63 -3.17 -5.58
C ALA A 47 -9.34 -3.17 -4.08
N LEU A 48 -8.71 -2.10 -3.58
CA LEU A 48 -8.32 -1.96 -2.19
C LEU A 48 -8.67 -0.56 -1.71
N ALA A 49 -9.43 -0.47 -0.61
CA ALA A 49 -9.91 0.79 -0.08
C ALA A 49 -10.65 1.61 -1.17
N ASN A 50 -10.19 2.83 -1.45
CA ASN A 50 -10.79 3.70 -2.46
C ASN A 50 -10.00 3.72 -3.78
N SER A 51 -9.15 2.71 -4.03
CA SER A 51 -8.30 2.66 -5.22
C SER A 51 -8.14 1.23 -5.76
N TRP A 52 -7.31 1.09 -6.75
CA TRP A 52 -7.00 -0.19 -7.40
C TRP A 52 -5.49 -0.37 -7.46
N ILE A 53 -5.04 -1.57 -7.14
CA ILE A 53 -3.64 -1.98 -7.26
C ILE A 53 -3.53 -2.83 -8.52
N ILE A 54 -2.74 -2.35 -9.47
CA ILE A 54 -2.42 -3.08 -10.69
C ILE A 54 -1.11 -3.82 -10.46
N ILE A 55 -1.13 -5.13 -10.57
CA ILE A 55 0.01 -6.00 -10.27
C ILE A 55 0.44 -6.68 -11.56
N ASN A 56 1.68 -6.45 -11.98
CA ASN A 56 2.19 -7.11 -13.18
C ASN A 56 3.68 -7.41 -13.06
N VAL A 57 4.16 -8.25 -13.93
CA VAL A 57 5.59 -8.58 -14.02
C VAL A 57 6.39 -7.37 -14.48
N GLY A 58 7.67 -7.36 -14.14
CA GLY A 58 8.62 -6.38 -14.66
C GLY A 58 8.94 -6.62 -16.13
N GLY A 59 9.74 -5.73 -16.69
CA GLY A 59 10.15 -5.86 -18.07
C GLY A 59 11.09 -4.76 -18.54
N PRO A 60 11.68 -4.94 -19.71
CA PRO A 60 12.59 -3.97 -20.31
C PRO A 60 11.86 -2.71 -20.78
N PRO A 61 12.62 -1.69 -21.25
CA PRO A 61 12.04 -0.52 -21.88
C PRO A 61 11.09 -0.89 -23.04
N THR A 62 10.09 -0.05 -23.25
CA THR A 62 9.11 -0.15 -24.32
C THR A 62 9.07 1.16 -25.12
N ASP A 63 8.36 1.20 -26.24
CA ASP A 63 8.31 2.38 -27.10
C ASP A 63 7.74 3.62 -26.37
N ASP A 64 6.85 3.40 -25.40
CA ASP A 64 6.22 4.46 -24.62
C ASP A 64 6.99 4.83 -23.34
N LYS A 65 8.05 4.08 -22.99
CA LYS A 65 9.00 4.38 -21.92
C LYS A 65 10.40 3.88 -22.30
N PRO A 66 11.04 4.53 -23.26
CA PRO A 66 12.19 3.96 -23.98
C PRO A 66 13.46 3.78 -23.15
N THR A 67 13.52 4.35 -21.95
CA THR A 67 14.68 4.26 -21.06
C THR A 67 14.37 3.60 -19.72
N VAL A 68 13.10 3.20 -19.50
CA VAL A 68 12.65 2.72 -18.18
C VAL A 68 12.48 1.22 -18.17
N THR A 69 13.19 0.55 -17.27
CA THR A 69 13.01 -0.86 -16.93
C THR A 69 12.15 -0.95 -15.67
N LEU A 70 11.14 -1.81 -15.69
CA LEU A 70 10.32 -2.10 -14.52
C LEU A 70 10.88 -3.30 -13.77
N VAL A 71 11.23 -3.08 -12.51
CA VAL A 71 11.80 -4.10 -11.63
C VAL A 71 11.17 -4.03 -10.24
N THR A 72 11.21 -5.15 -9.52
CA THR A 72 10.91 -5.16 -8.09
C THR A 72 11.97 -4.40 -7.29
N PRO A 73 11.70 -4.01 -6.04
CA PRO A 73 12.68 -3.30 -5.22
C PRO A 73 14.01 -4.07 -5.10
N SER A 74 15.10 -3.48 -5.59
CA SER A 74 16.44 -4.05 -5.49
C SER A 74 17.16 -3.62 -4.20
N ALA A 75 16.71 -2.54 -3.58
CA ALA A 75 17.21 -2.04 -2.30
C ALA A 75 15.99 -1.68 -1.42
N PRO A 76 15.36 -2.67 -0.75
CA PRO A 76 14.09 -2.46 -0.04
C PRO A 76 14.17 -1.44 1.10
N ASP A 77 15.37 -1.15 1.61
CA ASP A 77 15.57 -0.14 2.66
C ASP A 77 15.79 1.27 2.11
N ARG A 78 15.76 1.44 0.79
CA ARG A 78 15.92 2.73 0.11
C ARG A 78 14.70 2.99 -0.77
N VAL A 79 13.73 3.70 -0.21
CA VAL A 79 12.39 3.83 -0.79
C VAL A 79 12.08 5.29 -1.05
N SER A 80 11.56 5.60 -2.23
CA SER A 80 11.19 6.96 -2.64
C SER A 80 9.68 7.17 -2.76
N SER A 81 8.90 6.09 -2.78
CA SER A 81 7.43 6.13 -2.88
C SER A 81 6.85 4.85 -2.31
N PHE A 82 5.70 4.93 -1.68
CA PHE A 82 5.03 3.77 -1.09
C PHE A 82 3.53 4.01 -0.94
N LEU A 83 2.77 2.92 -0.82
CA LEU A 83 1.36 3.00 -0.47
C LEU A 83 1.22 3.49 0.97
N ASN A 84 0.28 4.38 1.20
CA ASN A 84 -0.08 4.89 2.52
C ASN A 84 -1.56 4.57 2.76
N LEU A 85 -1.82 3.65 3.68
CA LEU A 85 -3.16 3.21 4.01
C LEU A 85 -3.60 3.86 5.32
N ARG A 86 -4.66 4.66 5.26
CA ARG A 86 -5.22 5.32 6.46
C ARG A 86 -6.34 4.45 7.00
N VAL A 87 -6.26 4.09 8.27
CA VAL A 87 -7.21 3.16 8.91
C VAL A 87 -7.85 3.80 10.14
N ALA A 88 -9.05 3.32 10.48
CA ALA A 88 -9.79 3.83 11.63
C ALA A 88 -9.26 3.27 12.97
N ASP A 89 -8.80 2.03 12.97
CA ASP A 89 -8.29 1.34 14.17
C ASP A 89 -7.05 0.54 13.81
N ILE A 90 -5.89 1.16 14.00
CA ILE A 90 -4.61 0.58 13.61
C ILE A 90 -4.24 -0.66 14.43
N HIS A 91 -4.63 -0.72 15.71
CA HIS A 91 -4.33 -1.88 16.55
C HIS A 91 -5.12 -3.10 16.09
N ALA A 92 -6.38 -2.93 15.73
CA ALA A 92 -7.20 -4.00 15.17
C ALA A 92 -6.66 -4.48 13.81
N VAL A 93 -6.23 -3.56 12.96
CA VAL A 93 -5.60 -3.87 11.66
C VAL A 93 -4.28 -4.61 11.86
N TYR A 94 -3.44 -4.13 12.76
CA TYR A 94 -2.16 -4.77 13.09
C TYR A 94 -2.37 -6.23 13.52
N GLU A 95 -3.29 -6.48 14.43
CA GLU A 95 -3.59 -7.84 14.91
C GLU A 95 -4.15 -8.73 13.79
N ARG A 96 -5.10 -8.21 13.02
CA ARG A 96 -5.76 -8.96 11.95
C ARG A 96 -4.81 -9.33 10.83
N TRP A 97 -4.02 -8.36 10.36
CA TRP A 97 -3.08 -8.61 9.27
C TRP A 97 -1.90 -9.47 9.70
N SER A 98 -1.42 -9.29 10.94
CA SER A 98 -0.38 -10.18 11.51
C SER A 98 -0.86 -11.63 11.58
N ALA A 99 -2.11 -11.85 12.00
CA ALA A 99 -2.72 -13.18 12.03
C ALA A 99 -2.86 -13.81 10.63
N ARG A 100 -2.94 -12.99 9.59
CA ARG A 100 -3.00 -13.42 8.19
C ARG A 100 -1.63 -13.55 7.54
N GLY A 101 -0.55 -13.29 8.27
CA GLY A 101 0.82 -13.48 7.80
C GLY A 101 1.57 -12.21 7.40
N ALA A 102 1.01 -11.02 7.59
CA ALA A 102 1.75 -9.78 7.33
C ALA A 102 2.92 -9.64 8.31
N GLU A 103 4.05 -9.21 7.81
CA GLU A 103 5.25 -8.95 8.61
C GLU A 103 5.40 -7.44 8.79
N PHE A 104 5.12 -6.97 10.00
CA PHE A 104 5.29 -5.55 10.36
C PHE A 104 6.73 -5.29 10.77
N LEU A 105 7.27 -4.14 10.34
CA LEU A 105 8.62 -3.71 10.76
C LEU A 105 8.65 -3.40 12.26
N THR A 106 7.58 -2.82 12.79
CA THR A 106 7.36 -2.58 14.22
C THR A 106 5.87 -2.69 14.52
N PRO A 107 5.48 -2.84 15.79
CA PRO A 107 4.11 -2.55 16.20
C PRO A 107 3.75 -1.08 15.94
N PRO A 108 2.45 -0.71 15.97
CA PRO A 108 2.04 0.68 15.85
C PRO A 108 2.76 1.57 16.87
N THR A 109 3.30 2.68 16.37
CA THR A 109 4.11 3.62 17.15
C THR A 109 3.44 4.99 17.16
N ASP A 110 3.36 5.64 18.32
CA ASP A 110 2.83 6.99 18.46
C ASP A 110 3.83 8.00 17.88
N ARG A 111 3.39 8.75 16.87
CA ARG A 111 4.18 9.80 16.22
C ARG A 111 3.61 11.19 16.45
N GLY A 112 2.76 11.34 17.47
CA GLY A 112 2.16 12.61 17.88
C GLY A 112 0.86 12.91 17.15
N ARG A 113 0.92 13.08 15.84
CA ARG A 113 -0.23 13.38 14.98
C ARG A 113 -0.91 12.13 14.42
N GLU A 114 -0.25 10.98 14.57
CA GLU A 114 -0.74 9.71 14.08
C GLU A 114 -0.12 8.55 14.85
N LEU A 115 -0.78 7.42 14.81
CA LEU A 115 -0.19 6.12 15.11
C LEU A 115 0.23 5.52 13.76
N ARG A 116 1.42 4.92 13.69
CA ARG A 116 1.98 4.50 12.40
C ARG A 116 2.80 3.23 12.53
N CYS A 117 2.69 2.38 11.54
CA CYS A 117 3.58 1.24 11.35
C CYS A 117 3.73 0.95 9.86
N TYR A 118 4.66 0.06 9.53
CA TYR A 118 4.96 -0.30 8.15
C TYR A 118 4.98 -1.81 8.00
N ILE A 119 4.55 -2.27 6.82
CA ILE A 119 4.70 -3.65 6.37
C ILE A 119 5.41 -3.66 5.02
N ARG A 120 5.88 -4.83 4.60
CA ARG A 120 6.34 -5.05 3.24
C ARG A 120 5.42 -6.04 2.56
N ASP A 121 5.20 -5.82 1.26
CA ASP A 121 4.55 -6.81 0.44
C ASP A 121 5.54 -7.94 0.09
N PRO A 122 5.10 -9.03 -0.58
CA PRO A 122 5.98 -10.16 -0.87
C PRO A 122 7.18 -9.84 -1.75
N ASP A 123 7.14 -8.78 -2.54
CA ASP A 123 8.26 -8.33 -3.38
C ASP A 123 9.16 -7.31 -2.70
N GLY A 124 8.82 -6.89 -1.48
CA GLY A 124 9.57 -5.91 -0.71
C GLY A 124 9.09 -4.47 -0.85
N HIS A 125 7.97 -4.22 -1.51
CA HIS A 125 7.37 -2.88 -1.54
C HIS A 125 6.93 -2.47 -0.14
N LEU A 126 7.32 -1.26 0.26
CA LEU A 126 6.92 -0.72 1.57
C LEU A 126 5.47 -0.25 1.53
N ILE A 127 4.76 -0.48 2.62
CA ILE A 127 3.39 0.00 2.81
C ILE A 127 3.30 0.62 4.21
N GLU A 128 2.88 1.87 4.28
CA GLU A 128 2.60 2.54 5.55
C GLU A 128 1.15 2.31 5.95
N VAL A 129 0.94 2.00 7.22
CA VAL A 129 -0.38 1.92 7.84
C VAL A 129 -0.45 2.99 8.92
N GLY A 130 -1.41 3.90 8.82
CA GLY A 130 -1.53 5.02 9.73
C GLY A 130 -2.96 5.28 10.19
N GLN A 131 -3.07 5.71 11.43
CA GLN A 131 -4.31 6.20 12.02
C GLN A 131 -4.09 7.64 12.48
N THR A 132 -4.83 8.56 11.89
CA THR A 132 -4.72 9.97 12.28
C THR A 132 -5.29 10.17 13.67
N THR A 133 -4.47 10.75 14.56
CA THR A 133 -4.90 11.10 15.91
C THR A 133 -5.71 12.40 15.85
N PRO A 134 -6.89 12.46 16.48
CA PRO A 134 -7.67 13.71 16.52
C PRO A 134 -6.85 14.84 17.14
N VAL A 135 -6.94 16.02 16.56
CA VAL A 135 -6.32 17.23 17.13
C VAL A 135 -7.06 17.58 18.40
N ASN A 136 -6.33 17.61 19.52
CA ASN A 136 -6.87 18.15 20.78
C ASN A 136 -6.82 19.69 20.70
N PRO A 137 -7.96 20.38 20.70
CA PRO A 137 -7.97 21.85 20.57
C PRO A 137 -7.27 22.57 21.71
N THR A 138 -6.98 21.89 22.83
CA THR A 138 -6.23 22.46 23.94
C THR A 138 -4.71 22.24 23.83
N GLU A 139 -4.24 21.45 22.88
CA GLU A 139 -2.81 21.23 22.63
C GLU A 139 -2.27 22.26 21.64
N THR A 140 -1.12 22.83 21.99
CA THR A 140 -0.37 23.70 21.08
C THR A 140 0.36 22.84 20.05
N GLU A 141 0.70 23.44 18.92
CA GLU A 141 1.50 22.80 17.88
C GLU A 141 2.84 22.27 18.41
N GLU A 142 3.46 23.05 19.29
CA GLU A 142 4.73 22.71 19.94
C GLU A 142 4.61 21.47 20.82
N THR A 143 3.54 21.38 21.61
CA THR A 143 3.28 20.24 22.48
C THR A 143 3.05 18.97 21.67
N ARG A 144 2.34 19.07 20.55
CA ARG A 144 2.09 17.92 19.67
C ARG A 144 3.35 17.39 19.00
N ASN A 145 4.23 18.28 18.57
CA ASN A 145 5.47 17.89 17.90
C ASN A 145 6.51 17.29 18.86
N ALA A 146 6.36 17.49 20.15
CA ALA A 146 7.24 16.96 21.18
C ALA A 146 6.95 15.51 21.59
N ARG A 147 5.83 14.91 21.11
CA ARG A 147 5.44 13.52 21.43
C ARG A 147 6.14 12.48 20.58
#